data_f6e97198b3a18d95262ec99e32f7edb9
#
_entry.id   f6e97198b3a18d95262ec99e32f7edb9
#
_cell.length_a   1.000
_cell.length_b   1.000
_cell.length_c   1.000
_cell.angle_alpha   90.00
_cell.angle_beta   90.00
_cell.angle_gamma   90.00
#
_symmetry.space_group_name_H-M   'P 1'
#
loop_
_entity.id
_entity.type
_entity.pdbx_description
1 polymer ?
#
loop_
_entity_poly.entity_id
_entity_poly.type
_entity_poly.pdbx_seq_one_letter_code
_entity_poly.pdbx_strand_id
1 'polypeptide(L)'
;MGARATGPRTPGPSGGGPQGARGAEPRAWTADFVRDLDQLQEALSEGPAVEALSATDVVVVDDLTTDTSWANYTPQAVRYGVRAQMSLRLVFGGEVLGCLNLYSTQQTVIDPLVVPMVRLFAVHASLAVERAQREHELTDMVATRKAIGQAVGLIMERYQVDEERAYQFLVRYARGRGVNLRQVADELITGTNEKYAITSEDTSVSLERPEPQPAKRVKRASRPL
;
A
#
# COMPACT_ATOMS: atom_id res chain seq x y z
N MET A 1 -0.43 -20.33 19.40
CA MET A 1 -0.69 -20.37 17.96
C MET A 1 -0.61 -18.95 17.42
N GLY A 2 0.32 -18.65 16.53
CA GLY A 2 0.47 -17.33 15.92
C GLY A 2 -0.21 -17.30 14.55
N ALA A 3 -0.89 -16.23 14.19
CA ALA A 3 -1.59 -16.10 12.92
C ALA A 3 -1.14 -14.84 12.16
N ARG A 4 -1.11 -14.92 10.83
CA ARG A 4 -0.75 -13.83 9.93
C ARG A 4 -1.58 -13.83 8.65
N ALA A 5 -1.84 -12.63 8.12
CA ALA A 5 -2.24 -12.43 6.75
C ALA A 5 -1.10 -11.74 5.97
N THR A 6 -0.65 -12.36 4.88
CA THR A 6 0.36 -11.82 3.96
C THR A 6 -0.20 -11.67 2.57
N GLY A 7 0.08 -10.56 1.91
CA GLY A 7 -0.26 -10.34 0.52
C GLY A 7 1.00 -10.40 -0.39
N PRO A 8 0.86 -10.61 -1.71
CA PRO A 8 1.98 -10.67 -2.64
C PRO A 8 2.68 -9.32 -2.82
N ARG A 9 4.02 -9.31 -2.93
CA ARG A 9 4.81 -8.12 -3.27
C ARG A 9 4.69 -7.81 -4.76
N THR A 10 4.55 -6.54 -5.11
CA THR A 10 4.71 -6.10 -6.49
C THR A 10 6.17 -6.21 -6.91
N PRO A 11 6.52 -6.95 -7.98
CA PRO A 11 7.82 -6.79 -8.61
C PRO A 11 7.89 -5.43 -9.30
N GLY A 12 9.04 -4.78 -9.23
CA GLY A 12 9.33 -3.56 -9.97
C GLY A 12 9.15 -3.78 -11.49
N PRO A 13 9.06 -2.70 -12.30
CA PRO A 13 8.61 -2.77 -13.69
C PRO A 13 9.65 -3.45 -14.58
N SER A 14 9.52 -4.76 -14.79
CA SER A 14 10.14 -5.46 -15.91
C SER A 14 9.40 -6.76 -16.21
N GLY A 15 8.62 -6.79 -17.28
CA GLY A 15 8.26 -8.01 -18.06
C GLY A 15 7.07 -8.79 -17.53
N GLY A 16 5.96 -8.69 -18.24
CA GLY A 16 4.87 -9.63 -18.52
C GLY A 16 4.67 -10.86 -17.60
N GLY A 17 4.14 -10.66 -16.38
CA GLY A 17 3.56 -11.70 -15.55
C GLY A 17 2.15 -11.28 -15.13
N PRO A 18 1.27 -12.17 -14.63
CA PRO A 18 -0.11 -11.84 -14.35
C PRO A 18 -0.19 -10.67 -13.35
N GLN A 19 -0.85 -9.61 -13.77
CA GLN A 19 -1.17 -8.43 -12.96
C GLN A 19 -2.15 -8.84 -11.86
N GLY A 20 -1.66 -9.07 -10.65
CA GLY A 20 -2.50 -9.49 -9.54
C GLY A 20 -1.84 -9.27 -8.18
N ALA A 21 -1.36 -8.05 -7.91
CA ALA A 21 -1.12 -7.63 -6.54
C ALA A 21 -0.98 -6.11 -6.49
N ARG A 22 -2.04 -5.45 -6.15
CA ARG A 22 -2.09 -4.00 -5.98
C ARG A 22 -1.74 -3.64 -4.55
N GLY A 23 -0.72 -2.77 -4.35
CA GLY A 23 -0.61 -1.91 -3.19
C GLY A 23 0.18 -2.45 -1.99
N ALA A 24 0.64 -1.52 -1.18
CA ALA A 24 1.29 -1.79 0.09
C ALA A 24 0.34 -2.58 1.02
N GLU A 25 0.77 -3.75 1.43
CA GLU A 25 -0.05 -4.72 2.11
C GLU A 25 -0.08 -4.51 3.61
N PRO A 26 -1.26 -4.56 4.22
CA PRO A 26 -1.35 -4.65 5.67
C PRO A 26 -0.78 -6.01 6.10
N ARG A 27 0.42 -6.02 6.66
CA ARG A 27 1.04 -7.20 7.27
C ARG A 27 0.80 -7.16 8.77
N ALA A 28 0.10 -8.16 9.29
CA ALA A 28 -0.13 -8.33 10.72
C ALA A 28 0.46 -9.67 11.19
N TRP A 29 1.16 -9.67 12.29
CA TRP A 29 1.73 -10.86 12.92
C TRP A 29 1.55 -10.80 14.43
N THR A 30 1.49 -11.98 15.06
CA THR A 30 1.30 -12.10 16.51
C THR A 30 2.61 -12.28 17.28
N ALA A 31 3.71 -12.60 16.59
CA ALA A 31 5.04 -12.73 17.16
C ALA A 31 6.12 -12.52 16.09
N ASP A 32 7.29 -12.00 16.47
CA ASP A 32 8.35 -11.65 15.51
C ASP A 32 8.83 -12.83 14.66
N PHE A 33 8.95 -14.02 15.24
CA PHE A 33 9.34 -15.20 14.47
C PHE A 33 8.36 -15.55 13.34
N VAL A 34 7.07 -15.21 13.48
CA VAL A 34 6.06 -15.40 12.42
C VAL A 34 6.41 -14.55 11.21
N ARG A 35 6.76 -13.28 11.44
CA ARG A 35 7.21 -12.38 10.37
C ARG A 35 8.44 -12.92 9.65
N ASP A 36 9.42 -13.40 10.43
CA ASP A 36 10.68 -13.89 9.88
C ASP A 36 10.45 -15.15 9.01
N LEU A 37 9.57 -16.05 9.45
CA LEU A 37 9.19 -17.26 8.70
C LEU A 37 8.42 -16.93 7.41
N ASP A 38 7.57 -15.94 7.45
CA ASP A 38 6.84 -15.52 6.26
C ASP A 38 7.76 -14.86 5.22
N GLN A 39 8.69 -14.01 5.67
CA GLN A 39 9.73 -13.45 4.82
C GLN A 39 10.63 -14.53 4.24
N LEU A 40 10.92 -15.54 5.02
CA LEU A 40 11.71 -16.69 4.58
C LEU A 40 11.01 -17.46 3.45
N GLN A 41 9.71 -17.77 3.59
CA GLN A 41 8.95 -18.45 2.53
C GLN A 41 8.94 -17.62 1.24
N GLU A 42 8.77 -16.29 1.34
CA GLU A 42 8.81 -15.37 0.20
C GLU A 42 10.20 -15.39 -0.47
N ALA A 43 11.27 -15.25 0.33
CA ALA A 43 12.64 -15.20 -0.17
C ALA A 43 13.09 -16.48 -0.87
N LEU A 44 12.70 -17.64 -0.30
CA LEU A 44 13.01 -18.95 -0.85
C LEU A 44 12.07 -19.35 -1.99
N SER A 45 10.92 -18.70 -2.12
CA SER A 45 9.80 -19.14 -2.97
C SER A 45 9.39 -20.59 -2.65
N GLU A 46 9.53 -20.99 -1.41
CA GLU A 46 9.21 -22.32 -0.87
C GLU A 46 8.39 -22.20 0.41
N GLY A 47 7.50 -23.16 0.65
CA GLY A 47 6.75 -23.29 1.88
C GLY A 47 5.24 -23.34 1.69
N PRO A 48 4.50 -23.69 2.77
CA PRO A 48 3.06 -23.85 2.74
C PRO A 48 2.29 -22.60 2.26
N ALA A 49 2.78 -21.41 2.58
CA ALA A 49 2.16 -20.17 2.12
C ALA A 49 2.31 -19.96 0.61
N VAL A 50 3.48 -20.26 0.07
CA VAL A 50 3.75 -20.16 -1.38
C VAL A 50 2.88 -21.15 -2.15
N GLU A 51 2.75 -22.37 -1.65
CA GLU A 51 1.91 -23.40 -2.25
C GLU A 51 0.42 -23.02 -2.15
N ALA A 52 -0.03 -22.49 -1.01
CA ALA A 52 -1.40 -22.03 -0.85
C ALA A 52 -1.74 -20.89 -1.82
N LEU A 53 -0.80 -19.99 -2.12
CA LEU A 53 -1.01 -18.90 -3.08
C LEU A 53 -1.06 -19.39 -4.53
N SER A 54 -0.34 -20.43 -4.89
CA SER A 54 -0.15 -20.86 -6.29
C SER A 54 -1.00 -22.04 -6.71
N ALA A 55 -1.20 -23.05 -5.84
CA ALA A 55 -1.75 -24.33 -6.25
C ALA A 55 -3.05 -24.73 -5.54
N THR A 56 -3.21 -24.41 -4.26
CA THR A 56 -4.35 -24.90 -3.47
C THR A 56 -4.84 -23.83 -2.48
N ASP A 57 -6.12 -23.94 -2.05
CA ASP A 57 -6.69 -22.96 -1.14
C ASP A 57 -6.19 -23.14 0.30
N VAL A 58 -5.79 -24.33 0.68
CA VAL A 58 -5.32 -24.68 2.03
C VAL A 58 -4.22 -25.70 1.95
N VAL A 59 -3.14 -25.43 2.65
CA VAL A 59 -2.05 -26.37 2.91
C VAL A 59 -1.99 -26.62 4.42
N VAL A 60 -2.02 -27.88 4.84
CA VAL A 60 -1.88 -28.30 6.23
C VAL A 60 -0.66 -29.19 6.32
N VAL A 61 0.24 -28.85 7.23
CA VAL A 61 1.45 -29.62 7.51
C VAL A 61 1.42 -30.00 8.98
N ASP A 62 1.19 -31.27 9.26
CA ASP A 62 1.03 -31.75 10.62
C ASP A 62 2.38 -31.81 11.36
N ASP A 63 3.40 -32.43 10.80
CA ASP A 63 4.70 -32.51 11.42
C ASP A 63 5.83 -32.03 10.51
N LEU A 64 6.22 -30.79 10.71
CA LEU A 64 7.33 -30.18 9.98
C LEU A 64 8.69 -30.87 10.25
N THR A 65 8.85 -31.62 11.33
CA THR A 65 10.12 -32.28 11.62
C THR A 65 10.37 -33.46 10.70
N THR A 66 9.33 -34.04 10.13
CA THR A 66 9.37 -35.18 9.22
C THR A 66 9.05 -34.81 7.80
N ASP A 67 8.57 -33.57 7.56
CA ASP A 67 8.20 -33.08 6.23
C ASP A 67 9.45 -32.77 5.39
N THR A 68 9.44 -33.21 4.14
CA THR A 68 10.52 -33.01 3.16
C THR A 68 10.11 -32.22 1.94
N SER A 69 8.88 -31.70 1.92
CA SER A 69 8.29 -31.03 0.75
C SER A 69 9.05 -29.75 0.36
N TRP A 70 9.59 -29.04 1.36
CA TRP A 70 10.32 -27.78 1.15
C TRP A 70 11.71 -27.83 1.75
N ALA A 71 12.68 -28.28 0.95
CA ALA A 71 14.04 -28.64 1.38
C ALA A 71 14.79 -27.48 2.07
N ASN A 72 14.54 -26.22 1.67
CA ASN A 72 15.22 -25.06 2.24
C ASN A 72 14.40 -24.37 3.34
N TYR A 73 13.06 -24.43 3.28
CA TYR A 73 12.18 -23.80 4.25
C TYR A 73 12.01 -24.64 5.53
N THR A 74 11.66 -25.94 5.39
CA THR A 74 11.31 -26.80 6.52
C THR A 74 12.39 -26.87 7.62
N PRO A 75 13.69 -27.04 7.31
CA PRO A 75 14.72 -27.09 8.34
C PRO A 75 14.83 -25.80 9.15
N GLN A 76 14.56 -24.64 8.50
CA GLN A 76 14.63 -23.35 9.16
C GLN A 76 13.40 -23.12 10.05
N ALA A 77 12.20 -23.47 9.57
CA ALA A 77 10.98 -23.40 10.39
C ALA A 77 11.07 -24.25 11.65
N VAL A 78 11.65 -25.45 11.54
CA VAL A 78 11.91 -26.32 12.69
C VAL A 78 12.91 -25.71 13.68
N ARG A 79 13.94 -25.00 13.22
CA ARG A 79 14.88 -24.25 14.09
C ARG A 79 14.20 -23.12 14.87
N TYR A 80 13.18 -22.47 14.29
CA TYR A 80 12.33 -21.52 15.00
C TYR A 80 11.35 -22.19 15.98
N GLY A 81 11.38 -23.52 16.09
CA GLY A 81 10.54 -24.30 16.99
C GLY A 81 9.15 -24.60 16.44
N VAL A 82 8.90 -24.32 15.16
CA VAL A 82 7.61 -24.67 14.56
C VAL A 82 7.49 -26.18 14.38
N ARG A 83 6.33 -26.72 14.76
CA ARG A 83 6.01 -28.14 14.69
C ARG A 83 4.96 -28.46 13.65
N ALA A 84 3.96 -27.59 13.52
CA ALA A 84 2.92 -27.71 12.51
C ALA A 84 2.57 -26.34 11.92
N GLN A 85 2.13 -26.33 10.68
CA GLN A 85 1.74 -25.12 9.98
C GLN A 85 0.47 -25.34 9.17
N MET A 86 -0.38 -24.32 9.11
CA MET A 86 -1.52 -24.24 8.20
C MET A 86 -1.46 -22.91 7.45
N SER A 87 -1.60 -22.97 6.14
CA SER A 87 -1.63 -21.80 5.28
C SER A 87 -2.92 -21.79 4.44
N LEU A 88 -3.66 -20.71 4.49
CA LEU A 88 -4.92 -20.53 3.78
C LEU A 88 -4.85 -19.33 2.86
N ARG A 89 -5.23 -19.52 1.61
CA ARG A 89 -5.36 -18.45 0.63
C ARG A 89 -6.54 -17.54 0.98
N LEU A 90 -6.30 -16.23 1.00
CA LEU A 90 -7.32 -15.22 1.16
C LEU A 90 -7.77 -14.75 -0.23
N VAL A 91 -9.06 -14.91 -0.51
CA VAL A 91 -9.64 -14.59 -1.82
C VAL A 91 -10.86 -13.71 -1.64
N PHE A 92 -11.01 -12.68 -2.46
CA PHE A 92 -12.20 -11.85 -2.54
C PHE A 92 -12.52 -11.51 -3.99
N GLY A 93 -13.77 -11.72 -4.41
CA GLY A 93 -14.20 -11.44 -5.79
C GLY A 93 -13.43 -12.19 -6.88
N GLY A 94 -12.81 -13.34 -6.54
CA GLY A 94 -11.97 -14.12 -7.45
C GLY A 94 -10.50 -13.65 -7.49
N GLU A 95 -10.14 -12.58 -6.82
CA GLU A 95 -8.76 -12.10 -6.70
C GLU A 95 -8.09 -12.65 -5.43
N VAL A 96 -6.82 -13.04 -5.54
CA VAL A 96 -6.00 -13.49 -4.41
C VAL A 96 -5.46 -12.27 -3.69
N LEU A 97 -5.91 -12.08 -2.44
CA LEU A 97 -5.48 -10.98 -1.59
C LEU A 97 -4.21 -11.30 -0.80
N GLY A 98 -3.94 -12.59 -0.56
CA GLY A 98 -2.80 -13.03 0.21
C GLY A 98 -3.01 -14.38 0.86
N CYS A 99 -2.31 -14.62 1.98
CA CYS A 99 -2.35 -15.87 2.72
C CYS A 99 -2.48 -15.63 4.23
N LEU A 100 -3.29 -16.43 4.90
CA LEU A 100 -3.35 -16.52 6.35
C LEU A 100 -2.52 -17.71 6.81
N ASN A 101 -1.44 -17.45 7.56
CA ASN A 101 -0.55 -18.49 8.09
C ASN A 101 -0.77 -18.68 9.58
N LEU A 102 -0.88 -19.93 9.99
CA LEU A 102 -0.97 -20.34 11.39
C LEU A 102 0.17 -21.30 11.70
N TYR A 103 0.86 -21.03 12.80
CA TYR A 103 2.02 -21.80 13.24
C TYR A 103 1.79 -22.39 14.62
N SER A 104 2.14 -23.65 14.81
CA SER A 104 2.15 -24.30 16.12
C SER A 104 3.58 -24.65 16.52
N THR A 105 3.96 -24.25 17.74
CA THR A 105 5.26 -24.61 18.34
C THR A 105 5.15 -25.75 19.35
N GLN A 106 3.93 -26.19 19.65
CA GLN A 106 3.67 -27.20 20.66
C GLN A 106 3.10 -28.50 20.09
N GLN A 107 2.14 -28.36 19.17
CA GLN A 107 1.44 -29.50 18.58
C GLN A 107 2.04 -29.83 17.23
N THR A 108 2.22 -31.12 16.98
CA THR A 108 2.66 -31.67 15.69
C THR A 108 1.50 -32.06 14.79
N VAL A 109 0.26 -32.14 15.30
CA VAL A 109 -0.95 -32.48 14.54
C VAL A 109 -1.96 -31.35 14.63
N ILE A 110 -2.50 -30.95 13.51
CA ILE A 110 -3.58 -29.97 13.42
C ILE A 110 -4.92 -30.73 13.42
N ASP A 111 -5.75 -30.49 14.45
CA ASP A 111 -7.07 -31.10 14.52
C ASP A 111 -7.87 -30.79 13.25
N PRO A 112 -8.33 -31.81 12.51
CA PRO A 112 -9.14 -31.60 11.30
C PRO A 112 -10.40 -30.76 11.52
N LEU A 113 -10.95 -30.72 12.73
CA LEU A 113 -12.10 -29.89 13.09
C LEU A 113 -11.76 -28.38 13.10
N VAL A 114 -10.49 -28.03 13.25
CA VAL A 114 -10.03 -26.62 13.21
C VAL A 114 -10.07 -26.06 11.79
N VAL A 115 -9.85 -26.87 10.77
CA VAL A 115 -9.75 -26.42 9.37
C VAL A 115 -11.02 -25.70 8.91
N PRO A 116 -12.25 -26.21 9.10
CA PRO A 116 -13.48 -25.50 8.74
C PRO A 116 -13.64 -24.15 9.47
N MET A 117 -13.24 -24.10 10.75
CA MET A 117 -13.32 -22.87 11.54
C MET A 117 -12.35 -21.80 10.97
N VAL A 118 -11.13 -22.21 10.65
CA VAL A 118 -10.13 -21.29 10.07
C VAL A 118 -10.53 -20.85 8.66
N ARG A 119 -11.17 -21.73 7.86
CA ARG A 119 -11.74 -21.33 6.56
C ARG A 119 -12.80 -20.24 6.71
N LEU A 120 -13.72 -20.38 7.68
CA LEU A 120 -14.71 -19.34 7.95
C LEU A 120 -14.06 -18.02 8.37
N PHE A 121 -13.05 -18.10 9.23
CA PHE A 121 -12.26 -16.93 9.63
C PHE A 121 -11.52 -16.29 8.42
N ALA A 122 -10.97 -17.10 7.52
CA ALA A 122 -10.29 -16.61 6.32
C ALA A 122 -11.23 -15.81 5.40
N VAL A 123 -12.51 -16.21 5.29
CA VAL A 123 -13.53 -15.44 4.55
C VAL A 123 -13.70 -14.04 5.15
N HIS A 124 -13.84 -13.95 6.47
CA HIS A 124 -13.95 -12.65 7.15
C HIS A 124 -12.66 -11.83 7.06
N ALA A 125 -11.51 -12.49 7.17
CA ALA A 125 -10.20 -11.84 6.99
C ALA A 125 -10.03 -11.29 5.58
N SER A 126 -10.47 -12.04 4.54
CA SER A 126 -10.43 -11.56 3.15
C SER A 126 -11.26 -10.28 2.96
N LEU A 127 -12.46 -10.24 3.52
CA LEU A 127 -13.31 -9.05 3.46
C LEU A 127 -12.67 -7.85 4.17
N ALA A 128 -12.06 -8.07 5.34
CA ALA A 128 -11.38 -7.02 6.09
C ALA A 128 -10.15 -6.48 5.36
N VAL A 129 -9.34 -7.36 4.78
CA VAL A 129 -8.16 -7.00 3.99
C VAL A 129 -8.57 -6.19 2.76
N GLU A 130 -9.56 -6.66 2.03
CA GLU A 130 -10.05 -5.98 0.83
C GLU A 130 -10.57 -4.58 1.15
N ARG A 131 -11.35 -4.45 2.23
CA ARG A 131 -11.84 -3.14 2.68
C ARG A 131 -10.70 -2.19 3.04
N ALA A 132 -9.71 -2.66 3.78
CA ALA A 132 -8.54 -1.87 4.16
C ALA A 132 -7.72 -1.43 2.93
N GLN A 133 -7.55 -2.30 1.94
CA GLN A 133 -6.86 -1.98 0.68
C GLN A 133 -7.62 -0.90 -0.09
N ARG A 134 -8.93 -1.01 -0.24
CA ARG A 134 -9.75 0.03 -0.91
C ARG A 134 -9.68 1.38 -0.22
N GLU A 135 -9.75 1.40 1.11
CA GLU A 135 -9.65 2.63 1.88
C GLU A 135 -8.27 3.30 1.68
N HIS A 136 -7.21 2.50 1.66
CA HIS A 136 -5.86 2.97 1.38
C HIS A 136 -5.72 3.52 -0.05
N GLU A 137 -6.23 2.80 -1.06
CA GLU A 137 -6.22 3.25 -2.45
C GLU A 137 -6.96 4.59 -2.63
N LEU A 138 -8.12 4.74 -2.01
CA LEU A 138 -8.89 5.99 -2.07
C LEU A 138 -8.12 7.14 -1.42
N THR A 139 -7.53 6.91 -0.27
CA THR A 139 -6.72 7.91 0.45
C THR A 139 -5.51 8.33 -0.39
N ASP A 140 -4.81 7.37 -1.00
CA ASP A 140 -3.67 7.63 -1.88
C ASP A 140 -4.05 8.40 -3.15
N MET A 141 -5.21 8.10 -3.74
CA MET A 141 -5.71 8.86 -4.89
C MET A 141 -5.99 10.31 -4.52
N VAL A 142 -6.61 10.57 -3.37
CA VAL A 142 -6.87 11.93 -2.89
C VAL A 142 -5.56 12.67 -2.62
N ALA A 143 -4.62 12.04 -1.92
CA ALA A 143 -3.30 12.62 -1.65
C ALA A 143 -2.53 12.93 -2.94
N THR A 144 -2.57 12.03 -3.91
CA THR A 144 -1.94 12.21 -5.22
C THR A 144 -2.54 13.39 -5.99
N ARG A 145 -3.87 13.48 -6.06
CA ARG A 145 -4.55 14.60 -6.72
C ARG A 145 -4.21 15.94 -6.06
N LYS A 146 -4.17 15.96 -4.72
CA LYS A 146 -3.79 17.16 -3.96
C LYS A 146 -2.35 17.58 -4.27
N ALA A 147 -1.40 16.66 -4.25
CA ALA A 147 0.01 16.96 -4.54
C ALA A 147 0.19 17.49 -5.97
N ILE A 148 -0.44 16.84 -6.97
CA ILE A 148 -0.39 17.30 -8.36
C ILE A 148 -1.00 18.70 -8.50
N GLY A 149 -2.16 18.95 -7.90
CA GLY A 149 -2.80 20.28 -7.95
C GLY A 149 -1.94 21.38 -7.32
N GLN A 150 -1.30 21.10 -6.17
CA GLN A 150 -0.36 22.02 -5.54
C GLN A 150 0.86 22.30 -6.44
N ALA A 151 1.47 21.26 -7.02
CA ALA A 151 2.60 21.43 -7.92
C ALA A 151 2.23 22.21 -9.19
N VAL A 152 1.04 21.96 -9.76
CA VAL A 152 0.52 22.74 -10.90
C VAL A 152 0.36 24.21 -10.50
N GLY A 153 -0.23 24.51 -9.35
CA GLY A 153 -0.35 25.88 -8.84
C GLY A 153 0.99 26.59 -8.69
N LEU A 154 2.00 25.90 -8.16
CA LEU A 154 3.37 26.41 -8.03
C LEU A 154 4.02 26.72 -9.40
N ILE A 155 3.79 25.87 -10.40
CA ILE A 155 4.27 26.08 -11.76
C ILE A 155 3.55 27.25 -12.42
N MET A 156 2.22 27.32 -12.29
CA MET A 156 1.42 28.45 -12.82
C MET A 156 1.92 29.80 -12.30
N GLU A 157 2.13 29.89 -10.97
CA GLU A 157 2.64 31.10 -10.34
C GLU A 157 4.06 31.43 -10.80
N ARG A 158 4.95 30.46 -10.81
CA ARG A 158 6.38 30.67 -11.10
C ARG A 158 6.64 31.05 -12.56
N TYR A 159 5.88 30.47 -13.49
CA TYR A 159 6.12 30.62 -14.94
C TYR A 159 5.01 31.45 -15.65
N GLN A 160 4.01 31.93 -14.90
CA GLN A 160 2.89 32.73 -15.42
C GLN A 160 2.20 32.03 -16.61
N VAL A 161 1.92 30.73 -16.45
CA VAL A 161 1.25 29.87 -17.44
C VAL A 161 -0.11 29.42 -16.92
N ASP A 162 -1.00 28.99 -17.84
CA ASP A 162 -2.28 28.38 -17.50
C ASP A 162 -2.12 26.96 -16.93
N GLU A 163 -3.21 26.43 -16.35
CA GLU A 163 -3.25 25.10 -15.71
C GLU A 163 -2.82 23.99 -16.67
N GLU A 164 -3.33 24.01 -17.91
CA GLU A 164 -3.04 22.98 -18.90
C GLU A 164 -1.54 22.93 -19.23
N ARG A 165 -0.92 24.07 -19.46
CA ARG A 165 0.52 24.18 -19.74
C ARG A 165 1.37 23.77 -18.54
N ALA A 166 0.97 24.15 -17.34
CA ALA A 166 1.63 23.75 -16.10
C ALA A 166 1.56 22.23 -15.89
N TYR A 167 0.40 21.62 -16.11
CA TYR A 167 0.22 20.17 -16.04
C TYR A 167 1.07 19.43 -17.09
N GLN A 168 1.04 19.90 -18.35
CA GLN A 168 1.84 19.32 -19.42
C GLN A 168 3.36 19.44 -19.15
N PHE A 169 3.79 20.51 -18.51
CA PHE A 169 5.17 20.64 -18.06
C PHE A 169 5.52 19.55 -17.04
N LEU A 170 4.68 19.36 -16.03
CA LEU A 170 4.87 18.34 -14.99
C LEU A 170 4.95 16.92 -15.60
N VAL A 171 4.03 16.61 -16.53
CA VAL A 171 4.00 15.32 -17.22
C VAL A 171 5.27 15.08 -18.04
N ARG A 172 5.72 16.07 -18.81
CA ARG A 172 6.96 15.95 -19.61
C ARG A 172 8.18 15.76 -18.74
N TYR A 173 8.25 16.50 -17.62
CA TYR A 173 9.34 16.39 -16.68
C TYR A 173 9.40 15.00 -16.03
N ALA A 174 8.26 14.45 -15.59
CA ALA A 174 8.16 13.11 -15.04
C ALA A 174 8.61 12.04 -16.05
N ARG A 175 8.12 12.13 -17.30
CA ARG A 175 8.51 11.21 -18.38
C ARG A 175 10.01 11.28 -18.69
N GLY A 176 10.58 12.47 -18.76
CA GLY A 176 12.01 12.66 -19.05
C GLY A 176 12.93 12.05 -17.98
N ARG A 177 12.46 11.96 -16.73
CA ARG A 177 13.20 11.35 -15.60
C ARG A 177 12.85 9.88 -15.35
N GLY A 178 11.82 9.34 -16.02
CA GLY A 178 11.34 7.98 -15.76
C GLY A 178 10.73 7.78 -14.37
N VAL A 179 10.18 8.84 -13.76
CA VAL A 179 9.55 8.81 -12.43
C VAL A 179 8.05 9.06 -12.56
N ASN A 180 7.29 8.70 -11.51
CA ASN A 180 5.85 8.95 -11.50
C ASN A 180 5.54 10.44 -11.23
N LEU A 181 4.34 10.86 -11.67
CA LEU A 181 3.90 12.26 -11.60
C LEU A 181 3.80 12.78 -10.16
N ARG A 182 3.37 11.93 -9.22
CA ARG A 182 3.28 12.25 -7.79
C ARG A 182 4.66 12.57 -7.21
N GLN A 183 5.65 11.76 -7.52
CA GLN A 183 7.01 11.98 -7.02
C GLN A 183 7.56 13.34 -7.44
N VAL A 184 7.35 13.74 -8.70
CA VAL A 184 7.76 15.07 -9.17
C VAL A 184 6.99 16.17 -8.46
N ALA A 185 5.69 15.96 -8.22
CA ALA A 185 4.87 16.92 -7.49
C ALA A 185 5.38 17.10 -6.04
N ASP A 186 5.65 16.02 -5.35
CA ASP A 186 6.17 16.02 -3.97
C ASP A 186 7.55 16.69 -3.90
N GLU A 187 8.45 16.41 -4.86
CA GLU A 187 9.77 17.07 -4.96
C GLU A 187 9.64 18.60 -5.12
N LEU A 188 8.73 19.06 -5.99
CA LEU A 188 8.48 20.49 -6.21
C LEU A 188 7.91 21.19 -4.97
N ILE A 189 6.97 20.55 -4.30
CA ILE A 189 6.35 21.07 -3.08
C ILE A 189 7.40 21.19 -1.97
N THR A 190 8.19 20.12 -1.75
CA THR A 190 9.23 20.09 -0.72
C THR A 190 10.29 21.16 -0.97
N GLY A 191 10.82 21.26 -2.18
CA GLY A 191 11.83 22.27 -2.52
C GLY A 191 11.30 23.71 -2.46
N THR A 192 9.98 23.91 -2.59
CA THR A 192 9.35 25.22 -2.41
C THR A 192 9.21 25.54 -0.92
N ASN A 193 8.72 24.58 -0.13
CA ASN A 193 8.56 24.75 1.33
C ASN A 193 9.90 25.01 2.03
N GLU A 194 10.96 24.33 1.64
CA GLU A 194 12.31 24.57 2.17
C GLU A 194 12.78 26.00 1.91
N LYS A 195 12.53 26.55 0.72
CA LYS A 195 12.89 27.96 0.41
C LYS A 195 12.13 28.94 1.28
N TYR A 196 10.85 28.68 1.53
CA TYR A 196 10.04 29.58 2.38
C TYR A 196 10.35 29.39 3.87
N ALA A 197 10.74 28.21 4.33
CA ALA A 197 11.19 27.99 5.70
C ALA A 197 12.45 28.79 6.03
N ILE A 198 13.43 28.85 5.13
CA ILE A 198 14.65 29.65 5.27
C ILE A 198 14.33 31.15 5.28
N THR A 199 13.31 31.59 4.53
CA THR A 199 12.93 33.00 4.47
C THR A 199 12.11 33.45 5.68
N SER A 200 11.39 32.53 6.34
CA SER A 200 10.53 32.85 7.48
C SER A 200 11.27 33.00 8.82
N GLU A 201 12.50 32.53 8.93
CA GLU A 201 13.36 32.79 10.11
C GLU A 201 13.81 34.26 10.17
N ASP A 202 13.79 34.99 9.04
CA ASP A 202 14.25 36.40 8.99
C ASP A 202 13.11 37.42 8.92
N THR A 203 11.83 36.98 8.88
CA THR A 203 10.72 37.92 8.74
C THR A 203 9.51 37.47 9.58
N SER A 204 9.34 38.06 10.74
CA SER A 204 8.06 38.10 11.47
C SER A 204 7.03 38.96 10.71
N VAL A 205 6.57 38.45 9.56
CA VAL A 205 5.49 39.11 8.80
C VAL A 205 4.15 38.65 9.35
N SER A 206 3.50 39.54 10.11
CA SER A 206 2.08 39.46 10.40
C SER A 206 1.30 39.39 9.07
N LEU A 207 0.61 38.28 8.82
CA LEU A 207 -0.35 38.17 7.76
C LEU A 207 -1.58 39.04 8.13
N GLU A 208 -1.49 40.34 7.86
CA GLU A 208 -2.67 41.20 7.90
C GLU A 208 -3.62 40.76 6.78
N ARG A 209 -4.84 40.43 7.15
CA ARG A 209 -5.89 40.18 6.18
C ARG A 209 -6.09 41.45 5.35
N PRO A 210 -6.05 41.36 4.01
CA PRO A 210 -6.41 42.50 3.19
C PRO A 210 -7.85 42.94 3.54
N GLU A 211 -8.03 44.20 3.88
CA GLU A 211 -9.34 44.76 4.13
C GLU A 211 -10.25 44.59 2.93
N PRO A 212 -11.52 44.22 3.11
CA PRO A 212 -12.48 44.08 2.02
C PRO A 212 -12.63 45.39 1.27
N GLN A 213 -12.25 45.43 0.01
CA GLN A 213 -12.43 46.58 -0.83
C GLN A 213 -13.94 46.94 -0.90
N PRO A 214 -14.33 48.24 -0.70
CA PRO A 214 -15.72 48.63 -0.75
C PRO A 214 -16.29 48.38 -2.16
N ALA A 215 -17.42 47.68 -2.19
CA ALA A 215 -18.12 47.34 -3.42
C ALA A 215 -18.33 48.58 -4.28
N LYS A 216 -17.83 48.59 -5.52
CA LYS A 216 -18.06 49.64 -6.49
C LYS A 216 -19.58 49.78 -6.73
N ARG A 217 -20.13 50.91 -6.28
CA ARG A 217 -21.52 51.28 -6.44
C ARG A 217 -21.86 51.40 -7.95
N VAL A 218 -22.55 50.39 -8.50
CA VAL A 218 -23.05 50.44 -9.88
C VAL A 218 -24.10 51.55 -9.96
N LYS A 219 -23.80 52.67 -10.66
CA LYS A 219 -24.75 53.69 -10.99
C LYS A 219 -25.81 53.11 -11.92
N ARG A 220 -27.04 52.96 -11.44
CA ARG A 220 -28.21 52.67 -12.29
C ARG A 220 -28.38 53.85 -13.24
N ALA A 221 -28.23 53.58 -14.51
CA ALA A 221 -28.65 54.54 -15.54
C ALA A 221 -30.18 54.64 -15.53
N SER A 222 -30.71 55.82 -15.24
CA SER A 222 -32.09 56.14 -15.35
C SER A 222 -32.47 56.19 -16.87
N ARG A 223 -33.45 55.38 -17.27
CA ARG A 223 -34.11 55.46 -18.58
C ARG A 223 -34.93 56.72 -18.62
N PRO A 224 -34.86 57.54 -19.68
CA PRO A 224 -35.85 58.58 -19.94
C PRO A 224 -37.12 57.96 -20.53
N LEU A 225 -38.24 58.65 -20.29
CA LEU A 225 -39.60 58.39 -20.76
C LEU A 225 -39.73 58.41 -22.28
#